data_f908f103e24edba844ebc0919e562780
#
_entry.id   f908f103e24edba844ebc0919e562780
#
_cell.length_a   1.000
_cell.length_b   1.000
_cell.length_c   1.000
_cell.angle_alpha   90.00
_cell.angle_beta   90.00
_cell.angle_gamma   90.00
#
_symmetry.space_group_name_H-M   'P 1'
#
loop_
_entity.id
_entity.type
_entity.pdbx_description
1 polymer ?
#
loop_
_entity_poly.entity_id
_entity_poly.type
_entity_poly.pdbx_seq_one_letter_code
_entity_poly.pdbx_strand_id
1 'polypeptide(L)'
;MNRQVNYIIYALLLSLTLPMGYYFIGKIVSAEKTSNDHQIDLPEKVSGSKPVMTESIALGKILFNGKCASCHLIYKDGTGPNFIDFEERGPWKDRTKLYAWIRNPSKFIETDPYTKSLKEKYGSMMTAFPDITDQEVDAIVDYINFIVQIKSVPMP
;
A
#
# COMPACT_ATOMS: atom_id res chain seq x y z
N MET A 1 11.90 56.55 -12.32
CA MET A 1 11.05 55.68 -13.16
C MET A 1 9.61 55.88 -12.74
N ASN A 2 8.73 56.38 -13.61
CA ASN A 2 7.39 56.87 -13.26
C ASN A 2 6.48 55.73 -12.78
N ARG A 3 5.76 55.93 -11.66
CA ARG A 3 4.78 54.95 -11.11
C ARG A 3 3.79 54.44 -12.18
N GLN A 4 3.44 55.27 -13.11
CA GLN A 4 2.57 54.95 -14.26
C GLN A 4 3.18 53.87 -15.17
N VAL A 5 4.49 53.93 -15.44
CA VAL A 5 5.21 52.96 -16.27
C VAL A 5 5.24 51.58 -15.59
N ASN A 6 5.41 51.54 -14.26
CA ASN A 6 5.40 50.29 -13.52
C ASN A 6 4.03 49.58 -13.55
N TYR A 7 2.93 50.36 -13.45
CA TYR A 7 1.59 49.79 -13.56
C TYR A 7 1.31 49.17 -14.94
N ILE A 8 1.78 49.84 -16.00
CA ILE A 8 1.66 49.32 -17.38
C ILE A 8 2.45 48.01 -17.53
N ILE A 9 3.67 47.97 -17.00
CA ILE A 9 4.50 46.75 -17.04
C ILE A 9 3.84 45.60 -16.27
N TYR A 10 3.31 45.84 -15.05
CA TYR A 10 2.62 44.83 -14.28
C TYR A 10 1.33 44.34 -14.96
N ALA A 11 0.56 45.24 -15.58
CA ALA A 11 -0.65 44.86 -16.31
C ALA A 11 -0.32 44.00 -17.54
N LEU A 12 0.75 44.28 -18.26
CA LEU A 12 1.23 43.46 -19.38
C LEU A 12 1.74 42.12 -18.93
N LEU A 13 2.48 42.01 -17.81
CA LEU A 13 2.95 40.76 -17.25
C LEU A 13 1.77 39.90 -16.78
N LEU A 14 0.76 40.50 -16.13
CA LEU A 14 -0.43 39.78 -15.67
C LEU A 14 -1.26 39.23 -16.84
N SER A 15 -1.37 40.01 -17.94
CA SER A 15 -2.10 39.58 -19.14
C SER A 15 -1.44 38.41 -19.87
N LEU A 16 -0.12 38.25 -19.74
CA LEU A 16 0.62 37.12 -20.33
C LEU A 16 0.57 35.87 -19.48
N THR A 17 0.58 36.01 -18.13
CA THR A 17 0.64 34.88 -17.22
C THR A 17 -0.70 34.16 -17.05
N LEU A 18 -1.82 34.88 -17.10
CA LEU A 18 -3.16 34.30 -16.94
C LEU A 18 -3.52 33.25 -18.01
N PRO A 19 -3.35 33.52 -19.34
CA PRO A 19 -3.68 32.53 -20.36
C PRO A 19 -2.73 31.34 -20.34
N MET A 20 -1.47 31.53 -19.94
CA MET A 20 -0.50 30.46 -19.83
C MET A 20 -0.83 29.49 -18.64
N GLY A 21 -1.26 30.06 -17.51
CA GLY A 21 -1.75 29.27 -16.36
C GLY A 21 -3.01 28.46 -16.71
N TYR A 22 -3.97 29.05 -17.40
CA TYR A 22 -5.18 28.36 -17.85
C TYR A 22 -4.88 27.22 -18.85
N TYR A 23 -3.92 27.42 -19.74
CA TYR A 23 -3.48 26.38 -20.70
C TYR A 23 -2.82 25.18 -19.99
N PHE A 24 -1.99 25.42 -18.97
CA PHE A 24 -1.35 24.36 -18.19
C PHE A 24 -2.34 23.58 -17.32
N ILE A 25 -3.27 24.28 -16.66
CA ILE A 25 -4.33 23.63 -15.86
C ILE A 25 -5.23 22.79 -16.76
N GLY A 26 -5.58 23.27 -17.95
CA GLY A 26 -6.37 22.51 -18.93
C GLY A 26 -5.68 21.22 -19.39
N LYS A 27 -4.35 21.21 -19.54
CA LYS A 27 -3.58 20.01 -19.89
C LYS A 27 -3.51 19.01 -18.73
N ILE A 28 -3.37 19.48 -17.50
CA ILE A 28 -3.32 18.60 -16.32
C ILE A 28 -4.69 17.94 -16.09
N VAL A 29 -5.77 18.69 -16.18
CA VAL A 29 -7.14 18.16 -16.03
C VAL A 29 -7.55 17.23 -17.18
N SER A 30 -7.04 17.47 -18.39
CA SER A 30 -7.31 16.58 -19.54
C SER A 30 -6.52 15.28 -19.49
N ALA A 31 -5.38 15.24 -18.80
CA ALA A 31 -4.59 14.03 -18.61
C ALA A 31 -5.24 13.03 -17.60
N GLU A 32 -6.11 13.52 -16.73
CA GLU A 32 -6.78 12.69 -15.71
C GLU A 32 -8.08 12.03 -16.22
N LYS A 33 -8.55 12.37 -17.43
CA LYS A 33 -9.82 11.85 -17.99
C LYS A 33 -9.65 10.72 -19.01
N THR A 34 -8.46 10.19 -19.21
CA THR A 34 -8.20 9.12 -20.20
C THR A 34 -7.66 7.86 -19.54
N SER A 35 -8.39 7.31 -18.57
CA SER A 35 -8.12 5.94 -18.11
C SER A 35 -9.32 5.33 -17.37
N ASN A 36 -10.48 5.30 -18.01
CA ASN A 36 -11.60 4.48 -17.54
C ASN A 36 -12.36 3.87 -18.73
N ASP A 37 -11.64 3.20 -19.60
CA ASP A 37 -12.24 2.18 -20.47
C ASP A 37 -11.13 1.18 -20.88
N HIS A 38 -10.64 0.44 -19.89
CA HIS A 38 -9.93 -0.80 -20.14
C HIS A 38 -10.80 -1.92 -19.60
N GLN A 39 -11.64 -2.42 -20.49
CA GLN A 39 -12.32 -3.70 -20.34
C GLN A 39 -11.21 -4.74 -20.27
N ILE A 40 -10.89 -5.18 -19.04
CA ILE A 40 -9.90 -6.24 -18.81
C ILE A 40 -10.60 -7.54 -19.20
N ASP A 41 -10.35 -8.00 -20.43
CA ASP A 41 -10.51 -9.40 -20.76
C ASP A 41 -9.61 -10.20 -19.84
N LEU A 42 -10.21 -10.99 -18.96
CA LEU A 42 -9.53 -11.95 -18.10
C LEU A 42 -8.77 -12.93 -18.99
N PRO A 43 -7.45 -12.97 -18.97
CA PRO A 43 -6.73 -14.02 -19.67
C PRO A 43 -6.94 -15.33 -18.93
N GLU A 44 -7.50 -16.27 -19.68
CA GLU A 44 -7.54 -17.70 -19.45
C GLU A 44 -6.21 -18.20 -18.82
N LYS A 45 -6.36 -19.03 -17.82
CA LYS A 45 -5.38 -19.82 -17.08
C LYS A 45 -4.11 -20.15 -17.88
N VAL A 46 -3.09 -19.33 -17.79
CA VAL A 46 -1.75 -19.62 -18.30
C VAL A 46 -0.98 -20.41 -17.22
N SER A 47 -0.92 -21.70 -17.41
CA SER A 47 -0.06 -22.61 -16.67
C SER A 47 1.41 -22.27 -16.99
N GLY A 48 2.18 -21.87 -15.98
CA GLY A 48 3.65 -21.82 -16.06
C GLY A 48 4.30 -20.45 -16.26
N SER A 49 3.60 -19.34 -16.02
CA SER A 49 4.21 -18.00 -16.14
C SER A 49 4.75 -17.48 -14.79
N LYS A 50 5.91 -16.81 -14.87
CA LYS A 50 6.50 -16.02 -13.78
C LYS A 50 5.42 -15.14 -13.13
N PRO A 51 5.35 -15.07 -11.79
CA PRO A 51 4.31 -14.30 -11.11
C PRO A 51 4.35 -12.82 -11.53
N VAL A 52 3.21 -12.31 -12.00
CA VAL A 52 3.05 -10.94 -12.48
C VAL A 52 2.63 -10.05 -11.32
N MET A 53 3.26 -8.89 -11.18
CA MET A 53 2.88 -7.92 -10.17
C MET A 53 1.58 -7.22 -10.58
N THR A 54 0.48 -7.55 -9.89
CA THR A 54 -0.82 -6.91 -10.08
C THR A 54 -0.87 -5.56 -9.38
N GLU A 55 -1.89 -4.74 -9.66
CA GLU A 55 -2.12 -3.47 -8.98
C GLU A 55 -2.29 -3.65 -7.45
N SER A 56 -3.01 -4.68 -7.02
CA SER A 56 -3.15 -5.04 -5.60
C SER A 56 -1.80 -5.31 -4.95
N ILE A 57 -0.94 -6.10 -5.58
CA ILE A 57 0.40 -6.41 -5.09
C ILE A 57 1.28 -5.15 -5.01
N ALA A 58 1.16 -4.25 -6.00
CA ALA A 58 1.91 -2.99 -6.00
C ALA A 58 1.46 -2.06 -4.85
N LEU A 59 0.16 -1.95 -4.62
CA LEU A 59 -0.41 -1.24 -3.46
C LEU A 59 0.07 -1.87 -2.15
N GLY A 60 -0.03 -3.19 -2.03
CA GLY A 60 0.41 -3.94 -0.86
C GLY A 60 1.88 -3.71 -0.53
N LYS A 61 2.76 -3.62 -1.54
CA LYS A 61 4.17 -3.28 -1.37
C LYS A 61 4.36 -1.90 -0.74
N ILE A 62 3.62 -0.90 -1.21
CA ILE A 62 3.70 0.47 -0.68
C ILE A 62 3.25 0.49 0.78
N LEU A 63 2.11 -0.14 1.07
CA LEU A 63 1.53 -0.20 2.41
C LEU A 63 2.43 -0.97 3.38
N PHE A 64 2.93 -2.13 2.96
CA PHE A 64 3.86 -2.95 3.76
C PHE A 64 5.11 -2.16 4.14
N ASN A 65 5.76 -1.52 3.17
CA ASN A 65 6.96 -0.74 3.42
C ASN A 65 6.71 0.47 4.33
N GLY A 66 5.57 1.11 4.20
CA GLY A 66 5.22 2.29 5.00
C GLY A 66 4.73 1.98 6.42
N LYS A 67 4.11 0.81 6.63
CA LYS A 67 3.41 0.52 7.89
C LYS A 67 3.99 -0.68 8.64
N CYS A 68 4.57 -1.66 7.96
CA CYS A 68 4.91 -2.97 8.54
C CYS A 68 6.41 -3.25 8.60
N ALA A 69 7.17 -2.84 7.57
CA ALA A 69 8.56 -3.24 7.36
C ALA A 69 9.55 -2.75 8.44
N SER A 70 9.19 -1.72 9.22
CA SER A 70 10.02 -1.24 10.32
C SER A 70 10.17 -2.26 11.46
N CYS A 71 9.16 -3.12 11.63
CA CYS A 71 9.11 -4.12 12.71
C CYS A 71 9.11 -5.55 12.20
N HIS A 72 8.62 -5.79 10.97
CA HIS A 72 8.44 -7.11 10.38
C HIS A 72 9.32 -7.33 9.17
N LEU A 73 10.02 -8.45 9.15
CA LEU A 73 10.75 -8.94 7.99
C LEU A 73 10.03 -10.15 7.42
N ILE A 74 10.01 -10.30 6.08
CA ILE A 74 9.24 -11.37 5.44
C ILE A 74 9.80 -12.76 5.80
N TYR A 75 11.12 -12.93 5.79
CA TYR A 75 11.76 -14.24 5.90
C TYR A 75 12.41 -14.56 7.25
N LYS A 76 12.50 -13.62 8.16
CA LYS A 76 13.11 -13.82 9.47
C LYS A 76 12.42 -12.96 10.52
N ASP A 77 12.48 -13.38 11.77
CA ASP A 77 11.98 -12.60 12.89
C ASP A 77 12.77 -11.27 13.02
N GLY A 78 12.06 -10.21 13.36
CA GLY A 78 12.57 -8.89 13.68
C GLY A 78 12.06 -8.46 15.05
N THR A 79 11.60 -7.23 15.19
CA THR A 79 10.85 -6.77 16.37
C THR A 79 9.54 -7.54 16.52
N GLY A 80 8.96 -7.96 15.41
CA GLY A 80 7.81 -8.88 15.34
C GLY A 80 8.13 -10.16 14.57
N PRO A 81 7.16 -11.10 14.47
CA PRO A 81 7.33 -12.35 13.74
C PRO A 81 7.52 -12.15 12.23
N ASN A 82 8.19 -13.09 11.58
CA ASN A 82 8.26 -13.18 10.12
C ASN A 82 6.90 -13.61 9.53
N PHE A 83 6.81 -13.59 8.18
CA PHE A 83 5.58 -13.88 7.46
C PHE A 83 5.59 -15.20 6.69
N ILE A 84 6.62 -16.06 6.84
CA ILE A 84 6.59 -17.38 6.23
C ILE A 84 5.44 -18.17 6.85
N ASP A 85 4.53 -18.69 6.03
CA ASP A 85 3.36 -19.48 6.43
C ASP A 85 2.54 -18.84 7.56
N PHE A 86 2.48 -17.49 7.60
CA PHE A 86 1.83 -16.80 8.71
C PHE A 86 0.33 -17.10 8.79
N GLU A 87 -0.33 -17.34 7.66
CA GLU A 87 -1.77 -17.65 7.60
C GLU A 87 -2.10 -19.01 8.24
N GLU A 88 -1.13 -19.92 8.29
CA GLU A 88 -1.28 -21.22 8.96
C GLU A 88 -0.95 -21.16 10.47
N ARG A 89 -0.51 -20.01 10.96
CA ARG A 89 -0.17 -19.81 12.38
C ARG A 89 -1.26 -19.03 13.10
N GLY A 90 -1.70 -19.50 14.27
CA GLY A 90 -2.71 -18.82 15.07
C GLY A 90 -4.03 -18.64 14.32
N PRO A 91 -4.72 -17.49 14.50
CA PRO A 91 -6.05 -17.27 13.96
C PRO A 91 -6.07 -16.65 12.55
N TRP A 92 -4.93 -16.47 11.86
CA TRP A 92 -4.79 -15.60 10.68
C TRP A 92 -5.40 -16.16 9.40
N LYS A 93 -5.76 -17.42 9.38
CA LYS A 93 -6.56 -18.02 8.31
C LYS A 93 -7.94 -17.35 8.20
N ASP A 94 -8.46 -16.87 9.31
CA ASP A 94 -9.65 -16.05 9.37
C ASP A 94 -9.28 -14.58 9.16
N ARG A 95 -9.56 -14.04 7.97
CA ARG A 95 -9.27 -12.66 7.61
C ARG A 95 -9.92 -11.65 8.55
N THR A 96 -11.10 -11.92 9.04
CA THR A 96 -11.80 -11.01 9.95
C THR A 96 -11.04 -10.83 11.26
N LYS A 97 -10.39 -11.88 11.75
CA LYS A 97 -9.52 -11.81 12.92
C LYS A 97 -8.23 -11.04 12.63
N LEU A 98 -7.66 -11.23 11.43
CA LEU A 98 -6.48 -10.48 11.01
C LEU A 98 -6.78 -8.96 10.94
N TYR A 99 -7.91 -8.57 10.36
CA TYR A 99 -8.35 -7.16 10.32
C TYR A 99 -8.56 -6.60 11.74
N ALA A 100 -9.23 -7.36 12.61
CA ALA A 100 -9.46 -6.95 14.00
C ALA A 100 -8.14 -6.79 14.78
N TRP A 101 -7.19 -7.71 14.58
CA TRP A 101 -5.85 -7.63 15.17
C TRP A 101 -5.10 -6.38 14.71
N ILE A 102 -5.02 -6.14 13.41
CA ILE A 102 -4.26 -5.00 12.86
C ILE A 102 -4.85 -3.66 13.33
N ARG A 103 -6.18 -3.56 13.41
CA ARG A 103 -6.85 -2.33 13.85
C ARG A 103 -6.73 -2.07 15.34
N ASN A 104 -6.78 -3.12 16.16
CA ASN A 104 -6.73 -2.97 17.62
C ASN A 104 -6.02 -4.15 18.31
N PRO A 105 -4.67 -4.21 18.22
CA PRO A 105 -3.91 -5.30 18.83
C PRO A 105 -4.12 -5.40 20.34
N SER A 106 -4.23 -4.27 21.02
CA SER A 106 -4.40 -4.23 22.48
C SER A 106 -5.68 -4.92 22.97
N LYS A 107 -6.78 -4.68 22.24
CA LYS A 107 -8.05 -5.35 22.54
C LYS A 107 -8.04 -6.82 22.14
N PHE A 108 -7.49 -7.13 20.97
CA PHE A 108 -7.47 -8.50 20.45
C PHE A 108 -6.69 -9.47 21.35
N ILE A 109 -5.57 -9.01 21.90
CA ILE A 109 -4.71 -9.82 22.78
C ILE A 109 -5.39 -10.22 24.10
N GLU A 110 -6.42 -9.50 24.53
CA GLU A 110 -7.14 -9.82 25.77
C GLU A 110 -7.81 -11.20 25.69
N THR A 111 -8.26 -11.60 24.52
CA THR A 111 -9.05 -12.81 24.31
C THR A 111 -8.35 -13.89 23.49
N ASP A 112 -7.28 -13.57 22.79
CA ASP A 112 -6.60 -14.51 21.90
C ASP A 112 -5.28 -15.01 22.50
N PRO A 113 -5.16 -16.31 22.81
CA PRO A 113 -3.97 -16.87 23.45
C PRO A 113 -2.74 -16.87 22.53
N TYR A 114 -2.91 -16.96 21.21
CA TYR A 114 -1.80 -16.92 20.27
C TYR A 114 -1.12 -15.55 20.27
N THR A 115 -1.88 -14.47 20.16
CA THR A 115 -1.33 -13.11 20.19
C THR A 115 -0.74 -12.74 21.55
N LYS A 116 -1.27 -13.29 22.64
CA LYS A 116 -0.63 -13.24 23.98
C LYS A 116 0.77 -13.82 23.95
N SER A 117 0.93 -15.03 23.40
CA SER A 117 2.22 -15.69 23.29
C SER A 117 3.21 -14.93 22.41
N LEU A 118 2.72 -14.26 21.36
CA LEU A 118 3.56 -13.37 20.53
C LEU A 118 4.09 -12.19 21.34
N LYS A 119 3.25 -11.53 22.13
CA LYS A 119 3.69 -10.43 23.01
C LYS A 119 4.74 -10.88 24.02
N GLU A 120 4.56 -12.05 24.61
CA GLU A 120 5.54 -12.63 25.54
C GLU A 120 6.85 -12.94 24.84
N LYS A 121 6.80 -13.56 23.66
CA LYS A 121 7.99 -13.91 22.87
C LYS A 121 8.79 -12.71 22.39
N TYR A 122 8.13 -11.66 21.86
CA TYR A 122 8.81 -10.53 21.24
C TYR A 122 8.98 -9.33 22.17
N GLY A 123 8.35 -9.33 23.34
CA GLY A 123 8.47 -8.26 24.35
C GLY A 123 7.88 -6.91 23.92
N SER A 124 7.22 -6.84 22.75
CA SER A 124 6.66 -5.63 22.19
C SER A 124 5.20 -5.81 21.79
N MET A 125 4.45 -4.70 21.79
CA MET A 125 3.09 -4.66 21.27
C MET A 125 3.12 -4.13 19.84
N MET A 126 2.35 -4.77 18.96
CA MET A 126 2.14 -4.29 17.60
C MET A 126 1.43 -2.92 17.64
N THR A 127 1.85 -2.01 16.76
CA THR A 127 1.17 -0.71 16.54
C THR A 127 -0.22 -0.94 15.96
N ALA A 128 -1.22 -0.21 16.47
CA ALA A 128 -2.56 -0.21 15.92
C ALA A 128 -2.67 0.64 14.64
N PHE A 129 -3.45 0.16 13.68
CA PHE A 129 -3.80 0.89 12.46
C PHE A 129 -5.33 0.95 12.33
N PRO A 130 -6.02 1.81 13.12
CA PRO A 130 -7.48 1.77 13.23
C PRO A 130 -8.21 2.09 11.92
N ASP A 131 -7.59 2.91 11.07
CA ASP A 131 -8.19 3.40 9.82
C ASP A 131 -7.86 2.53 8.59
N ILE A 132 -7.08 1.46 8.76
CA ILE A 132 -6.74 0.57 7.65
C ILE A 132 -7.98 -0.20 7.17
N THR A 133 -8.23 -0.20 5.88
CA THR A 133 -9.35 -0.90 5.26
C THR A 133 -9.07 -2.39 5.08
N ASP A 134 -10.12 -3.20 4.92
CA ASP A 134 -9.97 -4.63 4.63
C ASP A 134 -9.20 -4.84 3.33
N GLN A 135 -9.50 -4.06 2.29
CA GLN A 135 -8.83 -4.11 0.99
C GLN A 135 -7.34 -3.78 1.09
N GLU A 136 -6.96 -2.82 1.93
CA GLU A 136 -5.54 -2.50 2.15
C GLU A 136 -4.80 -3.64 2.85
N VAL A 137 -5.45 -4.29 3.82
CA VAL A 137 -4.87 -5.46 4.48
C VAL A 137 -4.74 -6.62 3.49
N ASP A 138 -5.76 -6.88 2.68
CA ASP A 138 -5.69 -7.92 1.64
C ASP A 138 -4.57 -7.65 0.64
N ALA A 139 -4.41 -6.41 0.20
CA ALA A 139 -3.30 -6.02 -0.67
C ALA A 139 -1.93 -6.28 -0.02
N ILE A 140 -1.78 -5.99 1.28
CA ILE A 140 -0.55 -6.30 2.03
C ILE A 140 -0.29 -7.80 2.05
N VAL A 141 -1.32 -8.61 2.29
CA VAL A 141 -1.20 -10.07 2.31
C VAL A 141 -0.85 -10.61 0.92
N ASP A 142 -1.49 -10.12 -0.13
CA ASP A 142 -1.17 -10.46 -1.52
C ASP A 142 0.31 -10.19 -1.83
N TYR A 143 0.83 -9.04 -1.40
CA TYR A 143 2.24 -8.72 -1.55
C TYR A 143 3.16 -9.67 -0.80
N ILE A 144 2.85 -9.99 0.46
CA ILE A 144 3.64 -10.92 1.27
C ILE A 144 3.68 -12.30 0.60
N ASN A 145 2.53 -12.83 0.20
CA ASN A 145 2.41 -14.12 -0.48
C ASN A 145 3.15 -14.14 -1.81
N PHE A 146 3.05 -13.06 -2.59
CA PHE A 146 3.80 -12.91 -3.84
C PHE A 146 5.31 -12.99 -3.62
N ILE A 147 5.85 -12.30 -2.62
CA ILE A 147 7.28 -12.30 -2.30
C ILE A 147 7.75 -13.68 -1.81
N VAL A 148 6.96 -14.32 -0.95
CA VAL A 148 7.27 -15.68 -0.45
C VAL A 148 7.29 -16.68 -1.63
N GLN A 149 6.31 -16.60 -2.52
CA GLN A 149 6.20 -17.47 -3.69
C GLN A 149 7.37 -17.29 -4.68
N ILE A 150 7.79 -16.06 -4.98
CA ILE A 150 8.92 -15.81 -5.89
C ILE A 150 10.19 -16.48 -5.37
N LYS A 151 10.44 -16.44 -4.06
CA LYS A 151 11.65 -17.04 -3.49
C LYS A 151 11.62 -18.57 -3.48
N SER A 152 10.44 -19.16 -3.48
CA SER A 152 10.26 -20.63 -3.49
C SER A 152 10.45 -21.24 -4.90
N VAL A 153 10.47 -20.44 -5.96
CA VAL A 153 10.73 -20.89 -7.33
C VAL A 153 12.24 -21.05 -7.51
N PRO A 154 12.75 -22.27 -7.76
CA PRO A 154 14.17 -22.46 -8.06
C PRO A 154 14.53 -21.66 -9.31
N MET A 155 15.57 -20.85 -9.22
CA MET A 155 16.14 -20.20 -10.41
C MET A 155 16.83 -21.26 -11.26
N PRO A 156 16.63 -21.22 -12.59
CA PRO A 156 17.25 -22.17 -13.53
C PRO A 156 18.77 -22.02 -13.56
#